data_f27ad0670a962da024b8e5dade643dae
#
_entry.id   f27ad0670a962da024b8e5dade643dae
#
_cell.length_a   1.000
_cell.length_b   1.000
_cell.length_c   1.000
_cell.angle_alpha   90.00
_cell.angle_beta   90.00
_cell.angle_gamma   90.00
#
_symmetry.space_group_name_H-M   'P 1'
#
loop_
_entity.id
_entity.type
_entity.pdbx_description
1 polymer ?
#
loop_
_entity_poly.entity_id
_entity_poly.type
_entity_poly.pdbx_seq_one_letter_code
_entity_poly.pdbx_strand_id
1 'polypeptide(L)'
;KYENKSVFYSVRNKLAFKGKKILIAGGGDSALDWTNDLSTTSDVSLIHRRKEFRAAPESVSKMLSLEKEKKIEFVVGQITSIKGSSGQISEVIYKNNNKVDSIKTDFLLPFYGLKMELGPIVNWGLNLHENHITVDTEKFETSVPSVFAIGDINTYPGKLKLILSGFHEAALMAQKCFSYCYPDKKNIFRY
;
A
#
# COMPACT_ATOMS: atom_id res chain seq x y z
N LYS A 1 -16.90 -13.45 -0.17
CA LYS A 1 -16.94 -14.91 -0.37
C LYS A 1 -15.53 -15.53 -0.24
N TYR A 2 -14.49 -14.90 -0.78
CA TYR A 2 -13.10 -15.40 -0.83
C TYR A 2 -12.14 -14.67 0.11
N GLU A 3 -12.52 -13.52 0.66
CA GLU A 3 -11.71 -12.72 1.59
C GLU A 3 -11.31 -13.50 2.83
N ASN A 4 -10.07 -13.32 3.25
CA ASN A 4 -9.42 -14.01 4.37
C ASN A 4 -9.38 -15.56 4.26
N LYS A 5 -9.69 -16.11 3.05
CA LYS A 5 -9.57 -17.54 2.76
C LYS A 5 -8.59 -17.80 1.60
N SER A 6 -8.80 -17.14 0.47
CA SER A 6 -7.94 -17.23 -0.72
C SER A 6 -7.68 -15.88 -1.39
N VAL A 7 -8.29 -14.80 -0.89
CA VAL A 7 -8.00 -13.41 -1.27
C VAL A 7 -7.50 -12.67 -0.03
N PHE A 8 -6.28 -12.13 -0.10
CA PHE A 8 -5.63 -11.44 1.01
C PHE A 8 -5.06 -10.10 0.54
N TYR A 9 -5.30 -9.04 1.29
CA TYR A 9 -4.82 -7.69 1.01
C TYR A 9 -3.46 -7.39 1.68
N SER A 10 -2.92 -8.35 2.43
CA SER A 10 -1.60 -8.29 3.06
C SER A 10 -1.03 -9.67 3.28
N VAL A 11 0.29 -9.79 3.24
CA VAL A 11 1.01 -11.05 3.54
C VAL A 11 1.48 -11.00 5.00
N ARG A 12 0.77 -11.70 5.88
CA ARG A 12 1.14 -11.80 7.31
C ARG A 12 2.01 -13.01 7.62
N ASN A 13 1.84 -14.08 6.87
CA ASN A 13 2.61 -15.31 7.02
C ASN A 13 2.97 -15.87 5.64
N LYS A 14 4.23 -15.76 5.24
CA LYS A 14 4.74 -16.24 3.96
C LYS A 14 4.62 -17.76 3.80
N LEU A 15 4.75 -18.49 4.89
CA LEU A 15 4.73 -19.97 4.84
C LEU A 15 3.38 -20.52 4.36
N ALA A 16 2.29 -19.77 4.54
CA ALA A 16 0.97 -20.15 4.04
C ALA A 16 0.90 -20.22 2.51
N PHE A 17 1.80 -19.54 1.83
CA PHE A 17 1.85 -19.46 0.36
C PHE A 17 2.86 -20.41 -0.28
N LYS A 18 3.73 -21.06 0.52
CA LYS A 18 4.80 -21.90 0.00
C LYS A 18 4.27 -23.04 -0.88
N GLY A 19 4.84 -23.17 -2.09
CA GLY A 19 4.46 -24.19 -3.08
C GLY A 19 3.08 -23.98 -3.71
N LYS A 20 2.46 -22.81 -3.54
CA LYS A 20 1.14 -22.48 -4.06
C LYS A 20 1.23 -21.60 -5.33
N LYS A 21 0.14 -21.61 -6.10
CA LYS A 21 -0.05 -20.70 -7.22
C LYS A 21 -0.64 -19.40 -6.71
N ILE A 22 0.06 -18.29 -6.93
CA ILE A 22 -0.30 -16.99 -6.40
C ILE A 22 -0.43 -16.00 -7.55
N LEU A 23 -1.59 -15.37 -7.65
CA LEU A 23 -1.77 -14.23 -8.53
C LEU A 23 -1.64 -12.94 -7.72
N ILE A 24 -0.66 -12.12 -8.03
CA ILE A 24 -0.48 -10.79 -7.45
C ILE A 24 -1.02 -9.77 -8.44
N ALA A 25 -1.89 -8.87 -7.98
CA ALA A 25 -2.50 -7.85 -8.83
C ALA A 25 -2.11 -6.45 -8.35
N GLY A 26 -1.41 -5.70 -9.20
CA GLY A 26 -0.96 -4.34 -8.89
C GLY A 26 0.27 -3.94 -9.69
N GLY A 27 0.73 -2.72 -9.48
CA GLY A 27 1.91 -2.17 -10.20
C GLY A 27 2.66 -1.13 -9.37
N GLY A 28 2.45 -1.09 -8.06
CA GLY A 28 3.21 -0.30 -7.09
C GLY A 28 4.21 -1.16 -6.32
N ASP A 29 4.94 -0.54 -5.38
CA ASP A 29 5.99 -1.18 -4.58
C ASP A 29 5.52 -2.47 -3.93
N SER A 30 4.39 -2.46 -3.22
CA SER A 30 3.86 -3.66 -2.56
C SER A 30 3.64 -4.83 -3.51
N ALA A 31 3.13 -4.60 -4.73
CA ALA A 31 2.91 -5.66 -5.70
C ALA A 31 4.22 -6.27 -6.17
N LEU A 32 5.21 -5.43 -6.51
CA LEU A 32 6.49 -5.89 -7.03
C LEU A 32 7.36 -6.53 -5.95
N ASP A 33 7.40 -5.96 -4.77
CA ASP A 33 8.18 -6.51 -3.64
C ASP A 33 7.68 -7.90 -3.25
N TRP A 34 6.36 -8.09 -3.14
CA TRP A 34 5.79 -9.40 -2.87
C TRP A 34 5.94 -10.38 -4.04
N THR A 35 5.90 -9.91 -5.30
CA THR A 35 6.21 -10.74 -6.46
C THR A 35 7.65 -11.25 -6.40
N ASN A 36 8.61 -10.36 -6.16
CA ASN A 36 10.02 -10.69 -6.06
C ASN A 36 10.33 -11.63 -4.89
N ASP A 37 9.65 -11.45 -3.76
CA ASP A 37 9.90 -12.22 -2.55
C ASP A 37 9.26 -13.61 -2.61
N LEU A 38 7.96 -13.71 -2.96
CA LEU A 38 7.22 -14.97 -3.00
C LEU A 38 7.64 -15.88 -4.15
N SER A 39 8.18 -15.34 -5.24
CA SER A 39 8.69 -16.14 -6.37
C SER A 39 9.82 -17.10 -5.99
N THR A 40 10.46 -16.88 -4.84
CA THR A 40 11.52 -17.78 -4.34
C THR A 40 10.98 -19.12 -3.80
N THR A 41 9.71 -19.18 -3.44
CA THR A 41 9.10 -20.33 -2.76
C THR A 41 7.76 -20.77 -3.35
N SER A 42 7.23 -20.05 -4.31
CA SER A 42 5.87 -20.22 -4.84
C SER A 42 5.83 -19.98 -6.35
N ASP A 43 4.80 -20.48 -7.02
CA ASP A 43 4.51 -20.20 -8.43
C ASP A 43 3.74 -18.87 -8.51
N VAL A 44 4.41 -17.81 -8.97
CA VAL A 44 3.87 -16.44 -8.92
C VAL A 44 3.58 -15.92 -10.32
N SER A 45 2.35 -15.46 -10.53
CA SER A 45 1.96 -14.61 -11.66
C SER A 45 1.68 -13.20 -11.16
N LEU A 46 2.18 -12.19 -11.88
CA LEU A 46 1.88 -10.78 -11.66
C LEU A 46 0.94 -10.28 -12.74
N ILE A 47 -0.18 -9.69 -12.38
CA ILE A 47 -1.07 -9.02 -13.33
C ILE A 47 -1.12 -7.51 -13.07
N HIS A 48 -0.90 -6.72 -14.11
CA HIS A 48 -1.06 -5.28 -14.08
C HIS A 48 -1.75 -4.77 -15.34
N ARG A 49 -2.51 -3.68 -15.21
CA ARG A 49 -3.31 -3.11 -16.34
C ARG A 49 -2.48 -2.52 -17.48
N ARG A 50 -1.18 -2.32 -17.30
CA ARG A 50 -0.24 -1.71 -18.26
C ARG A 50 1.18 -2.24 -18.02
N LYS A 51 2.11 -1.91 -18.92
CA LYS A 51 3.52 -2.33 -18.80
C LYS A 51 4.37 -1.46 -17.88
N GLU A 52 3.92 -0.22 -17.62
CA GLU A 52 4.61 0.73 -16.76
C GLU A 52 4.24 0.53 -15.30
N PHE A 53 5.23 0.53 -14.42
CA PHE A 53 5.08 0.35 -12.98
C PHE A 53 5.31 1.66 -12.22
N ARG A 54 4.69 1.79 -11.05
CA ARG A 54 4.90 2.88 -10.10
C ARG A 54 5.66 2.42 -8.86
N ALA A 55 6.61 1.53 -9.06
CA ALA A 55 7.44 0.96 -8.01
C ALA A 55 8.88 1.45 -8.16
N ALA A 56 9.69 1.22 -7.13
CA ALA A 56 11.12 1.51 -7.14
C ALA A 56 11.80 0.84 -8.34
N PRO A 57 12.69 1.54 -9.06
CA PRO A 57 13.35 1.01 -10.26
C PRO A 57 14.06 -0.33 -10.02
N GLU A 58 14.62 -0.53 -8.84
CA GLU A 58 15.29 -1.77 -8.46
C GLU A 58 14.29 -2.95 -8.39
N SER A 59 13.12 -2.76 -7.75
CA SER A 59 12.07 -3.78 -7.68
C SER A 59 11.53 -4.14 -9.06
N VAL A 60 11.39 -3.15 -9.95
CA VAL A 60 10.99 -3.36 -11.35
C VAL A 60 12.05 -4.17 -12.10
N SER A 61 13.32 -3.79 -12.00
CA SER A 61 14.43 -4.48 -12.66
C SER A 61 14.54 -5.95 -12.22
N LYS A 62 14.39 -6.20 -10.94
CA LYS A 62 14.40 -7.56 -10.38
C LYS A 62 13.23 -8.39 -10.90
N MET A 63 12.02 -7.84 -10.90
CA MET A 63 10.83 -8.51 -11.42
C MET A 63 11.00 -8.88 -12.90
N LEU A 64 11.49 -7.94 -13.75
CA LEU A 64 11.73 -8.20 -15.17
C LEU A 64 12.79 -9.27 -15.39
N SER A 65 13.82 -9.36 -14.54
CA SER A 65 14.81 -10.44 -14.58
C SER A 65 14.19 -11.79 -14.28
N LEU A 66 13.33 -11.86 -13.25
CA LEU A 66 12.60 -13.08 -12.91
C LEU A 66 11.65 -13.53 -14.01
N GLU A 67 10.99 -12.59 -14.69
CA GLU A 67 10.14 -12.89 -15.85
C GLU A 67 11.00 -13.47 -17.02
N LYS A 68 12.11 -12.82 -17.36
CA LYS A 68 13.05 -13.30 -18.39
C LYS A 68 13.58 -14.70 -18.08
N GLU A 69 13.83 -15.01 -16.81
CA GLU A 69 14.25 -16.32 -16.34
C GLU A 69 13.09 -17.34 -16.24
N LYS A 70 11.87 -16.95 -16.59
CA LYS A 70 10.63 -17.77 -16.47
C LYS A 70 10.34 -18.26 -15.06
N LYS A 71 10.79 -17.52 -14.05
CA LYS A 71 10.50 -17.79 -12.63
C LYS A 71 9.17 -17.19 -12.17
N ILE A 72 8.68 -16.21 -12.91
CA ILE A 72 7.34 -15.63 -12.76
C ILE A 72 6.71 -15.44 -14.14
N GLU A 73 5.39 -15.28 -14.15
CA GLU A 73 4.63 -14.86 -15.33
C GLU A 73 4.13 -13.43 -15.13
N PHE A 74 4.43 -12.52 -16.06
CA PHE A 74 3.85 -11.18 -16.07
C PHE A 74 2.76 -11.08 -17.13
N VAL A 75 1.56 -10.69 -16.71
CA VAL A 75 0.38 -10.54 -17.54
C VAL A 75 -0.10 -9.11 -17.56
N VAL A 76 -0.23 -8.53 -18.74
CA VAL A 76 -0.91 -7.24 -18.90
C VAL A 76 -2.40 -7.47 -19.02
N GLY A 77 -3.18 -6.97 -18.08
CA GLY A 77 -4.63 -7.16 -18.09
C GLY A 77 -5.32 -6.58 -16.85
N GLN A 78 -6.63 -6.59 -16.91
CA GLN A 78 -7.49 -6.14 -15.82
C GLN A 78 -8.41 -7.28 -15.39
N ILE A 79 -8.38 -7.61 -14.10
CA ILE A 79 -9.24 -8.63 -13.51
C ILE A 79 -10.71 -8.21 -13.68
N THR A 80 -11.53 -9.14 -14.16
CA THR A 80 -12.97 -8.92 -14.36
C THR A 80 -13.83 -9.79 -13.46
N SER A 81 -13.38 -11.01 -13.14
CA SER A 81 -14.12 -11.90 -12.24
C SER A 81 -13.21 -12.98 -11.63
N ILE A 82 -13.74 -13.66 -10.63
CA ILE A 82 -13.07 -14.73 -9.89
C ILE A 82 -14.02 -15.94 -9.87
N LYS A 83 -13.49 -17.12 -10.20
CA LYS A 83 -14.18 -18.41 -10.05
C LYS A 83 -13.61 -19.20 -8.88
N GLY A 84 -14.44 -20.00 -8.26
CA GLY A 84 -14.07 -20.88 -7.16
C GLY A 84 -15.29 -21.33 -6.35
N SER A 85 -15.06 -22.16 -5.36
CA SER A 85 -16.09 -22.70 -4.48
C SER A 85 -15.63 -22.73 -3.03
N SER A 86 -16.57 -22.74 -2.09
CA SER A 86 -16.34 -22.91 -0.64
C SER A 86 -15.26 -21.97 -0.05
N GLY A 87 -15.10 -20.78 -0.65
CA GLY A 87 -14.12 -19.78 -0.20
C GLY A 87 -12.73 -19.94 -0.80
N GLN A 88 -12.51 -20.95 -1.64
CA GLN A 88 -11.28 -21.14 -2.40
C GLN A 88 -11.46 -20.65 -3.82
N ILE A 89 -10.50 -19.85 -4.29
CA ILE A 89 -10.42 -19.50 -5.72
C ILE A 89 -9.77 -20.64 -6.49
N SER A 90 -10.15 -20.79 -7.73
CA SER A 90 -9.51 -21.74 -8.66
C SER A 90 -9.01 -21.04 -9.93
N GLU A 91 -9.63 -19.92 -10.27
CA GLU A 91 -9.34 -19.22 -11.52
C GLU A 91 -9.72 -17.74 -11.40
N VAL A 92 -8.88 -16.88 -11.94
CA VAL A 92 -9.14 -15.44 -12.09
C VAL A 92 -9.25 -15.11 -13.57
N ILE A 93 -10.38 -14.51 -13.95
CA ILE A 93 -10.64 -14.07 -15.32
C ILE A 93 -10.15 -12.64 -15.48
N TYR A 94 -9.45 -12.38 -16.54
CA TYR A 94 -8.98 -11.04 -16.88
C TYR A 94 -9.24 -10.68 -18.34
N LYS A 95 -9.19 -9.40 -18.64
CA LYS A 95 -9.32 -8.84 -19.98
C LYS A 95 -8.05 -8.08 -20.34
N ASN A 96 -7.51 -8.37 -21.51
CA ASN A 96 -6.46 -7.58 -22.15
C ASN A 96 -6.99 -7.10 -23.50
N ASN A 97 -7.23 -5.79 -23.62
CA ASN A 97 -7.96 -5.21 -24.73
C ASN A 97 -9.32 -5.91 -24.91
N ASN A 98 -9.53 -6.58 -26.06
CA ASN A 98 -10.77 -7.30 -26.39
C ASN A 98 -10.69 -8.81 -26.13
N LYS A 99 -9.55 -9.32 -25.65
CA LYS A 99 -9.40 -10.75 -25.31
C LYS A 99 -9.69 -10.98 -23.85
N VAL A 100 -10.50 -11.99 -23.59
CA VAL A 100 -10.76 -12.50 -22.23
C VAL A 100 -9.95 -13.78 -22.09
N ASP A 101 -9.21 -13.88 -21.00
CA ASP A 101 -8.39 -15.03 -20.67
C ASP A 101 -8.44 -15.30 -19.17
N SER A 102 -7.77 -16.34 -18.67
CA SER A 102 -7.82 -16.73 -17.27
C SER A 102 -6.49 -17.26 -16.75
N ILE A 103 -6.29 -17.09 -15.45
CA ILE A 103 -5.14 -17.61 -14.71
C ILE A 103 -5.66 -18.54 -13.62
N LYS A 104 -5.19 -19.80 -13.60
CA LYS A 104 -5.44 -20.74 -12.52
C LYS A 104 -4.56 -20.37 -11.33
N THR A 105 -5.17 -20.17 -10.17
CA THR A 105 -4.45 -19.75 -8.98
C THR A 105 -5.14 -20.22 -7.70
N ASP A 106 -4.34 -20.46 -6.64
CA ASP A 106 -4.84 -20.82 -5.32
C ASP A 106 -5.15 -19.57 -4.48
N PHE A 107 -4.38 -18.50 -4.70
CA PHE A 107 -4.49 -17.26 -3.94
C PHE A 107 -4.43 -16.02 -4.85
N LEU A 108 -5.19 -15.00 -4.48
CA LEU A 108 -5.14 -13.68 -5.09
C LEU A 108 -4.71 -12.64 -4.04
N LEU A 109 -3.65 -11.88 -4.37
CA LEU A 109 -3.14 -10.78 -3.56
C LEU A 109 -3.33 -9.44 -4.32
N PRO A 110 -4.44 -8.73 -4.11
CA PRO A 110 -4.69 -7.46 -4.79
C PRO A 110 -4.02 -6.30 -4.06
N PHE A 111 -2.97 -5.73 -4.67
CA PHE A 111 -2.23 -4.56 -4.19
C PHE A 111 -2.50 -3.34 -5.08
N TYR A 112 -3.75 -2.88 -5.10
CA TYR A 112 -4.19 -1.74 -5.93
C TYR A 112 -3.86 -0.38 -5.35
N GLY A 113 -3.21 -0.34 -4.17
CA GLY A 113 -2.96 0.86 -3.39
C GLY A 113 -4.12 1.21 -2.47
N LEU A 114 -3.91 2.27 -1.70
CA LEU A 114 -4.90 2.78 -0.76
C LEU A 114 -5.53 4.05 -1.32
N LYS A 115 -6.83 4.19 -1.13
CA LYS A 115 -7.57 5.42 -1.36
C LYS A 115 -7.77 6.11 -0.02
N MET A 116 -7.29 7.35 0.10
CA MET A 116 -7.53 8.15 1.30
C MET A 116 -9.00 8.52 1.40
N GLU A 117 -9.64 8.11 2.48
CA GLU A 117 -11.01 8.49 2.82
C GLU A 117 -11.04 8.89 4.30
N LEU A 118 -11.23 10.18 4.54
CA LEU A 118 -11.19 10.75 5.89
C LEU A 118 -12.42 10.40 6.73
N GLY A 119 -13.49 9.90 6.11
CA GLY A 119 -14.72 9.55 6.82
C GLY A 119 -15.28 10.72 7.65
N PRO A 120 -15.66 10.52 8.91
CA PRO A 120 -16.22 11.58 9.76
C PRO A 120 -15.28 12.77 10.01
N ILE A 121 -13.98 12.60 9.85
CA ILE A 121 -12.96 13.65 10.06
C ILE A 121 -13.22 14.86 9.16
N VAL A 122 -13.83 14.66 7.99
CA VAL A 122 -14.21 15.76 7.07
C VAL A 122 -15.06 16.82 7.76
N ASN A 123 -15.84 16.43 8.76
CA ASN A 123 -16.77 17.32 9.48
C ASN A 123 -16.16 17.95 10.75
N TRP A 124 -14.87 17.78 11.02
CA TRP A 124 -14.22 18.32 12.23
C TRP A 124 -13.78 19.79 12.08
N GLY A 125 -14.08 20.43 10.97
CA GLY A 125 -13.71 21.82 10.73
C GLY A 125 -12.22 22.03 10.41
N LEU A 126 -11.51 20.96 10.05
CA LEU A 126 -10.11 21.02 9.64
C LEU A 126 -9.98 21.53 8.21
N ASN A 127 -8.92 22.27 7.95
CA ASN A 127 -8.58 22.63 6.57
C ASN A 127 -8.07 21.39 5.83
N LEU A 128 -8.71 21.10 4.68
CA LEU A 128 -8.40 19.94 3.85
C LEU A 128 -7.90 20.37 2.47
N HIS A 129 -6.98 19.57 1.92
CA HIS A 129 -6.55 19.63 0.53
C HIS A 129 -6.46 18.21 -0.06
N GLU A 130 -7.19 17.92 -1.14
CA GLU A 130 -7.22 16.62 -1.82
C GLU A 130 -7.40 15.41 -0.87
N ASN A 131 -8.37 15.49 0.03
CA ASN A 131 -8.62 14.48 1.07
C ASN A 131 -7.46 14.28 2.07
N HIS A 132 -6.61 15.28 2.28
CA HIS A 132 -5.59 15.29 3.30
C HIS A 132 -5.76 16.51 4.21
N ILE A 133 -5.31 16.38 5.44
CA ILE A 133 -5.38 17.45 6.43
C ILE A 133 -4.16 18.37 6.23
N THR A 134 -4.39 19.67 6.00
CA THR A 134 -3.30 20.63 5.95
C THR A 134 -2.77 20.93 7.35
N VAL A 135 -1.46 21.04 7.48
CA VAL A 135 -0.78 21.26 8.77
C VAL A 135 0.30 22.31 8.66
N ASP A 136 0.61 22.95 9.79
CA ASP A 136 1.82 23.74 9.96
C ASP A 136 3.04 22.81 10.02
N THR A 137 4.08 23.09 9.24
CA THR A 137 5.25 22.20 9.09
C THR A 137 6.25 22.26 10.25
N GLU A 138 6.15 23.27 11.13
CA GLU A 138 7.02 23.39 12.30
C GLU A 138 6.57 22.50 13.46
N LYS A 139 5.27 22.26 13.56
CA LYS A 139 4.66 21.59 14.71
C LYS A 139 3.60 20.54 14.37
N PHE A 140 3.22 20.43 13.12
CA PHE A 140 2.20 19.50 12.59
C PHE A 140 0.80 19.69 13.21
N GLU A 141 0.51 20.91 13.65
CA GLU A 141 -0.80 21.31 14.13
C GLU A 141 -1.71 21.65 12.94
N THR A 142 -2.97 21.30 13.06
CA THR A 142 -4.00 21.59 12.06
C THR A 142 -4.52 23.04 12.17
N SER A 143 -5.53 23.40 11.39
CA SER A 143 -6.26 24.66 11.54
C SER A 143 -7.04 24.78 12.85
N VAL A 144 -7.25 23.68 13.56
CA VAL A 144 -7.92 23.65 14.87
C VAL A 144 -6.85 23.50 15.96
N PRO A 145 -6.76 24.46 16.92
CA PRO A 145 -5.76 24.40 18.00
C PRO A 145 -5.79 23.09 18.77
N SER A 146 -4.62 22.59 19.14
CA SER A 146 -4.42 21.33 19.89
C SER A 146 -4.84 20.07 19.13
N VAL A 147 -5.18 20.17 17.84
CA VAL A 147 -5.41 19.01 16.95
C VAL A 147 -4.24 18.91 15.98
N PHE A 148 -3.63 17.74 15.94
CA PHE A 148 -2.44 17.46 15.14
C PHE A 148 -2.73 16.36 14.11
N ALA A 149 -2.05 16.41 12.97
CA ALA A 149 -2.11 15.35 11.97
C ALA A 149 -0.71 15.01 11.47
N ILE A 150 -0.34 13.73 11.55
CA ILE A 150 0.97 13.21 11.15
C ILE A 150 0.82 11.98 10.24
N GLY A 151 1.87 11.64 9.48
CA GLY A 151 1.86 10.51 8.56
C GLY A 151 1.10 10.81 7.27
N ASP A 152 0.60 9.76 6.61
CA ASP A 152 0.01 9.86 5.27
C ASP A 152 -1.31 10.64 5.20
N ILE A 153 -1.95 10.89 6.36
CA ILE A 153 -3.21 11.64 6.45
C ILE A 153 -3.01 13.15 6.24
N ASN A 154 -1.82 13.67 6.53
CA ASN A 154 -1.54 15.10 6.38
C ASN A 154 -0.97 15.45 5.00
N THR A 155 -0.99 16.76 4.69
CA THR A 155 -0.34 17.33 3.51
C THR A 155 0.27 18.69 3.81
N TYR A 156 1.40 18.95 3.17
CA TYR A 156 2.13 20.21 3.17
C TYR A 156 3.09 20.26 1.96
N PRO A 157 3.61 21.42 1.56
CA PRO A 157 4.57 21.52 0.45
C PRO A 157 5.81 20.63 0.69
N GLY A 158 6.14 19.77 -0.27
CA GLY A 158 7.27 18.83 -0.15
C GLY A 158 7.00 17.56 0.65
N LYS A 159 5.75 17.26 0.98
CA LYS A 159 5.35 16.02 1.69
C LYS A 159 5.80 14.76 0.95
N LEU A 160 6.56 13.92 1.65
CA LEU A 160 6.87 12.56 1.23
C LEU A 160 6.07 11.56 2.09
N LYS A 161 5.35 10.65 1.46
CA LYS A 161 4.58 9.60 2.13
C LYS A 161 5.49 8.42 2.48
N LEU A 162 6.34 8.63 3.47
CA LEU A 162 7.30 7.66 4.00
C LEU A 162 7.10 7.46 5.49
N ILE A 163 7.35 6.26 5.99
CA ILE A 163 7.35 5.96 7.43
C ILE A 163 8.33 6.89 8.16
N LEU A 164 9.52 7.13 7.58
CA LEU A 164 10.52 8.05 8.12
C LEU A 164 9.98 9.47 8.32
N SER A 165 9.26 9.99 7.32
CA SER A 165 8.63 11.32 7.41
C SER A 165 7.61 11.37 8.55
N GLY A 166 6.78 10.34 8.68
CA GLY A 166 5.80 10.25 9.75
C GLY A 166 6.43 10.23 11.15
N PHE A 167 7.56 9.56 11.34
CA PHE A 167 8.31 9.59 12.60
C PHE A 167 8.93 10.96 12.90
N HIS A 168 9.48 11.64 11.90
CA HIS A 168 9.97 13.00 12.05
C HIS A 168 8.85 13.97 12.46
N GLU A 169 7.72 13.89 11.77
CA GLU A 169 6.52 14.67 12.07
C GLU A 169 6.02 14.42 13.50
N ALA A 170 6.03 13.16 13.94
CA ALA A 170 5.67 12.77 15.30
C ALA A 170 6.59 13.41 16.36
N ALA A 171 7.89 13.51 16.08
CA ALA A 171 8.83 14.13 16.99
C ALA A 171 8.56 15.64 17.18
N LEU A 172 8.31 16.37 16.08
CA LEU A 172 7.99 17.80 16.13
C LEU A 172 6.62 18.05 16.77
N MET A 173 5.61 17.26 16.43
CA MET A 173 4.30 17.29 17.07
C MET A 173 4.40 17.08 18.57
N ALA A 174 5.17 16.08 19.03
CA ALA A 174 5.33 15.79 20.45
C ALA A 174 5.96 16.97 21.24
N GLN A 175 6.92 17.68 20.62
CA GLN A 175 7.46 18.91 21.23
C GLN A 175 6.40 19.96 21.43
N LYS A 176 5.54 20.17 20.42
CA LYS A 176 4.44 21.13 20.54
C LYS A 176 3.40 20.70 21.57
N CYS A 177 3.02 19.42 21.59
CA CYS A 177 2.13 18.87 22.61
C CYS A 177 2.65 19.10 24.02
N PHE A 178 3.98 18.94 24.25
CA PHE A 178 4.58 19.20 25.55
C PHE A 178 4.30 20.64 26.01
N SER A 179 4.39 21.63 25.13
CA SER A 179 4.12 23.03 25.49
C SER A 179 2.66 23.31 25.87
N TYR A 180 1.72 22.53 25.35
CA TYR A 180 0.31 22.60 25.75
C TYR A 180 0.05 21.92 27.10
N CYS A 181 0.67 20.77 27.33
CA CYS A 181 0.52 20.02 28.58
C CYS A 181 1.25 20.68 29.77
N TYR A 182 2.36 21.37 29.49
CA TYR A 182 3.24 21.97 30.50
C TYR A 182 3.67 23.38 30.09
N PRO A 183 2.75 24.37 30.09
CA PRO A 183 3.03 25.71 29.57
C PRO A 183 4.16 26.43 30.32
N ASP A 184 4.33 26.13 31.60
CA ASP A 184 5.36 26.75 32.46
C ASP A 184 6.70 26.02 32.47
N LYS A 185 6.84 24.91 31.71
CA LYS A 185 8.07 24.12 31.65
C LYS A 185 8.78 24.29 30.32
N LYS A 186 10.09 24.50 30.36
CA LYS A 186 10.92 24.42 29.14
C LYS A 186 11.19 22.96 28.81
N ASN A 187 10.92 22.57 27.57
CA ASN A 187 11.34 21.28 27.06
C ASN A 187 12.84 21.33 26.76
N ILE A 188 13.66 20.67 27.57
CA ILE A 188 15.11 20.66 27.43
C ILE A 188 15.51 19.27 26.94
N PHE A 189 15.90 19.18 25.66
CA PHE A 189 16.57 17.99 25.16
C PHE A 189 18.02 17.96 25.71
N ARG A 190 18.33 16.91 26.48
CA ARG A 190 19.72 16.60 26.86
C ARG A 190 20.20 15.50 25.90
N TYR A 191 21.17 15.83 25.08
CA TYR A 191 21.89 14.87 24.24
C TYR A 191 23.01 14.23 25.06
#